data_007d9c5e6814f51e482ed1e1c6a4cb34
#
_entry.id   007d9c5e6814f51e482ed1e1c6a4cb34
#
_cell.length_a   1.000
_cell.length_b   1.000
_cell.length_c   1.000
_cell.angle_alpha   90.00
_cell.angle_beta   90.00
_cell.angle_gamma   90.00
#
_symmetry.space_group_name_H-M   'P 1'
#
loop_
_entity.id
_entity.type
_entity.pdbx_description
1 polymer ?
#
loop_
_entity_poly.entity_id
_entity_poly.type
_entity_poly.pdbx_seq_one_letter_code
_entity_poly.pdbx_strand_id
1 'polypeptide(L)'
;IADALPAISGYRRQQSLADFAFVLANLLESGVSIGQAWAAAGLITRAPKLKAAAAAMTAVVTSRAAPGAHLHTWPCFPADFIALYQSGEATGQLEANLHRLATQYQDSALRALTVVTLLYPALLFLLVAGTVAYQAITIYRGYLTMLGKLAE
;
A
#
# COMPACT_ATOMS: atom_id res chain seq x y z
N ILE A 1 11.68 3.44 -11.83
CA ILE A 1 10.56 3.60 -12.82
C ILE A 1 9.25 3.03 -12.26
N ALA A 2 9.28 1.96 -11.45
CA ALA A 2 8.07 1.36 -10.87
C ALA A 2 7.39 2.20 -9.77
N ASP A 3 8.09 3.13 -9.14
CA ASP A 3 7.55 3.98 -8.06
C ASP A 3 6.81 5.24 -8.59
N ALA A 4 6.74 5.41 -9.91
CA ALA A 4 6.07 6.56 -10.53
C ALA A 4 4.53 6.44 -10.59
N LEU A 5 3.98 5.25 -10.35
CA LEU A 5 2.53 5.04 -10.34
C LEU A 5 2.01 5.13 -8.89
N PRO A 6 1.19 6.14 -8.57
CA PRO A 6 0.70 6.39 -7.20
C PRO A 6 -0.07 5.19 -6.60
N ALA A 7 -0.72 4.39 -7.44
CA ALA A 7 -1.43 3.19 -7.02
C ALA A 7 -0.48 2.07 -6.52
N ILE A 8 0.69 1.92 -7.17
CA ILE A 8 1.68 0.89 -6.80
C ILE A 8 2.40 1.28 -5.50
N SER A 9 2.68 2.57 -5.30
CA SER A 9 3.31 3.06 -4.07
C SER A 9 2.37 2.89 -2.86
N GLY A 10 1.08 3.15 -3.03
CA GLY A 10 0.04 2.91 -2.03
C GLY A 10 -0.08 1.44 -1.64
N TYR A 11 -0.14 0.54 -2.63
CA TYR A 11 -0.16 -0.90 -2.42
C TYR A 11 1.07 -1.39 -1.61
N ARG A 12 2.27 -1.02 -2.03
CA ARG A 12 3.52 -1.44 -1.36
C ARG A 12 3.59 -0.94 0.09
N ARG A 13 3.08 0.25 0.37
CA ARG A 13 3.01 0.77 1.74
C ARG A 13 2.03 -0.03 2.60
N GLN A 14 0.83 -0.31 2.10
CA GLN A 14 -0.20 -1.10 2.78
C GLN A 14 0.30 -2.52 3.06
N GLN A 15 0.89 -3.16 2.06
CA GLN A 15 1.46 -4.50 2.18
C GLN A 15 2.59 -4.53 3.24
N SER A 16 3.50 -3.55 3.23
CA SER A 16 4.58 -3.51 4.23
C SER A 16 4.07 -3.30 5.66
N LEU A 17 2.98 -2.55 5.84
CA LEU A 17 2.32 -2.37 7.14
C LEU A 17 1.59 -3.63 7.58
N ALA A 18 0.93 -4.34 6.65
CA ALA A 18 0.27 -5.61 6.91
C ALA A 18 1.29 -6.67 7.39
N ASP A 19 2.37 -6.85 6.63
CA ASP A 19 3.43 -7.81 6.96
C ASP A 19 4.07 -7.47 8.32
N PHE A 20 4.33 -6.19 8.56
CA PHE A 20 4.89 -5.72 9.82
C PHE A 20 3.97 -6.00 11.02
N ALA A 21 2.69 -5.63 10.91
CA ALA A 21 1.71 -5.86 11.97
C ALA A 21 1.49 -7.35 12.24
N PHE A 22 1.45 -8.17 11.18
CA PHE A 22 1.29 -9.61 11.27
C PHE A 22 2.47 -10.27 11.99
N VAL A 23 3.70 -9.93 11.63
CA VAL A 23 4.90 -10.48 12.28
C VAL A 23 4.98 -10.05 13.74
N LEU A 24 4.69 -8.77 14.00
CA LEU A 24 4.69 -8.24 15.36
C LEU A 24 3.65 -8.95 16.24
N ALA A 25 2.43 -9.17 15.72
CA ALA A 25 1.37 -9.89 16.41
C ALA A 25 1.77 -11.33 16.78
N ASN A 26 2.27 -12.08 15.78
CA ASN A 26 2.67 -13.49 15.99
C ASN A 26 3.83 -13.63 16.98
N LEU A 27 4.79 -12.71 16.97
CA LEU A 27 5.90 -12.75 17.90
C LEU A 27 5.45 -12.48 19.34
N LEU A 28 4.53 -11.52 19.52
CA LEU A 28 3.96 -11.22 20.83
C LEU A 28 3.10 -12.39 21.34
N GLU A 29 2.27 -12.98 20.49
CA GLU A 29 1.47 -14.16 20.80
C GLU A 29 2.35 -15.37 21.20
N SER A 30 3.53 -15.49 20.60
CA SER A 30 4.52 -16.49 20.96
C SER A 30 5.29 -16.19 22.26
N GLY A 31 4.95 -15.09 22.96
CA GLY A 31 5.58 -14.69 24.21
C GLY A 31 6.93 -13.99 24.06
N VAL A 32 7.30 -13.58 22.84
CA VAL A 32 8.52 -12.80 22.61
C VAL A 32 8.36 -11.41 23.20
N SER A 33 9.41 -10.90 23.87
CA SER A 33 9.38 -9.56 24.45
C SER A 33 9.12 -8.49 23.39
N ILE A 34 8.38 -7.45 23.75
CA ILE A 34 7.96 -6.40 22.82
C ILE A 34 9.14 -5.74 22.09
N GLY A 35 10.27 -5.53 22.74
CA GLY A 35 11.47 -4.98 22.11
C GLY A 35 12.08 -5.89 21.06
N GLN A 36 12.15 -7.19 21.34
CA GLN A 36 12.63 -8.19 20.38
C GLN A 36 11.66 -8.35 19.20
N ALA A 37 10.35 -8.30 19.47
CA ALA A 37 9.32 -8.37 18.45
C ALA A 37 9.40 -7.18 17.48
N TRP A 38 9.61 -5.96 18.01
CA TRP A 38 9.83 -4.76 17.19
C TRP A 38 11.10 -4.86 16.34
N ALA A 39 12.20 -5.31 16.92
CA ALA A 39 13.47 -5.49 16.21
C ALA A 39 13.31 -6.51 15.07
N ALA A 40 12.71 -7.66 15.33
CA ALA A 40 12.51 -8.71 14.35
C ALA A 40 11.55 -8.30 13.22
N ALA A 41 10.42 -7.64 13.55
CA ALA A 41 9.48 -7.11 12.58
C ALA A 41 10.15 -6.04 11.67
N GLY A 42 11.04 -5.22 12.23
CA GLY A 42 11.83 -4.26 11.47
C GLY A 42 12.81 -4.88 10.47
N LEU A 43 13.34 -6.08 10.77
CA LEU A 43 14.25 -6.78 9.86
C LEU A 43 13.54 -7.35 8.62
N ILE A 44 12.30 -7.77 8.77
CA ILE A 44 11.52 -8.39 7.69
C ILE A 44 10.94 -7.35 6.74
N THR A 45 10.67 -6.13 7.22
CA THR A 45 10.08 -5.09 6.39
C THR A 45 11.03 -4.59 5.30
N ARG A 46 10.48 -4.42 4.08
CA ARG A 46 11.21 -3.87 2.93
C ARG A 46 11.16 -2.34 2.87
N ALA A 47 10.31 -1.71 3.69
CA ALA A 47 10.14 -0.26 3.70
C ALA A 47 11.20 0.40 4.60
N PRO A 48 12.15 1.20 4.08
CA PRO A 48 13.25 1.75 4.86
C PRO A 48 12.78 2.67 6.00
N LYS A 49 11.69 3.42 5.78
CA LYS A 49 11.08 4.27 6.82
C LYS A 49 10.51 3.45 7.99
N LEU A 50 9.89 2.33 7.68
CA LEU A 50 9.32 1.44 8.70
C LEU A 50 10.41 0.70 9.47
N LYS A 51 11.49 0.32 8.79
CA LYS A 51 12.68 -0.27 9.42
C LYS A 51 13.34 0.69 10.41
N ALA A 52 13.52 1.95 10.03
CA ALA A 52 14.08 2.98 10.90
C ALA A 52 13.17 3.24 12.12
N ALA A 53 11.85 3.30 11.92
CA ALA A 53 10.89 3.45 12.99
C ALA A 53 10.92 2.26 13.96
N ALA A 54 10.99 1.03 13.45
CA ALA A 54 11.08 -0.17 14.29
C ALA A 54 12.35 -0.19 15.17
N ALA A 55 13.49 0.20 14.61
CA ALA A 55 14.73 0.32 15.37
C ALA A 55 14.62 1.38 16.48
N ALA A 56 13.99 2.52 16.19
CA ALA A 56 13.76 3.56 17.20
C ALA A 56 12.80 3.09 18.29
N MET A 57 11.73 2.36 17.94
CA MET A 57 10.80 1.81 18.93
C MET A 57 11.46 0.75 19.81
N THR A 58 12.38 -0.04 19.29
CA THR A 58 13.19 -0.96 20.09
C THR A 58 13.98 -0.22 21.18
N ALA A 59 14.56 0.93 20.84
CA ALA A 59 15.25 1.77 21.82
C ALA A 59 14.30 2.37 22.87
N VAL A 60 13.09 2.78 22.48
CA VAL A 60 12.03 3.28 23.35
C VAL A 60 11.63 2.20 24.38
N VAL A 61 11.40 0.96 23.91
CA VAL A 61 11.06 -0.17 24.80
C VAL A 61 12.20 -0.48 25.78
N THR A 62 13.46 -0.39 25.31
CA THR A 62 14.64 -0.60 26.20
C THR A 62 14.69 0.43 27.33
N SER A 63 14.23 1.66 27.08
CA SER A 63 14.10 2.70 28.12
C SER A 63 12.85 2.56 29.00
N ARG A 64 12.09 1.46 28.87
CA ARG A 64 10.82 1.18 29.57
C ARG A 64 9.70 2.19 29.29
N ALA A 65 9.79 2.93 28.19
CA ALA A 65 8.72 3.80 27.73
C ALA A 65 7.72 3.02 26.88
N ALA A 66 6.45 3.43 26.92
CA ALA A 66 5.39 2.85 26.11
C ALA A 66 5.58 3.22 24.63
N PRO A 67 5.76 2.25 23.71
CA PRO A 67 5.93 2.55 22.28
C PRO A 67 4.77 3.32 21.67
N GLY A 68 3.54 3.03 22.10
CA GLY A 68 2.33 3.67 21.60
C GLY A 68 2.36 5.19 21.68
N ALA A 69 2.95 5.76 22.73
CA ALA A 69 3.07 7.20 22.91
C ALA A 69 4.01 7.87 21.88
N HIS A 70 4.94 7.12 21.30
CA HIS A 70 5.98 7.65 20.41
C HIS A 70 5.70 7.37 18.94
N LEU A 71 4.68 6.55 18.60
CA LEU A 71 4.35 6.18 17.23
C LEU A 71 3.97 7.39 16.35
N HIS A 72 3.35 8.41 16.92
CA HIS A 72 2.94 9.62 16.18
C HIS A 72 4.12 10.43 15.62
N THR A 73 5.33 10.24 16.15
CA THR A 73 6.54 10.89 15.67
C THR A 73 6.95 10.38 14.27
N TRP A 74 6.42 9.20 13.88
CA TRP A 74 6.79 8.53 12.65
C TRP A 74 5.67 8.56 11.61
N PRO A 75 5.82 9.31 10.51
CA PRO A 75 4.78 9.45 9.48
C PRO A 75 4.55 8.17 8.67
N CYS A 76 5.32 7.11 8.90
CA CYS A 76 5.09 5.80 8.28
C CYS A 76 3.89 5.07 8.89
N PHE A 77 3.51 5.36 10.13
CA PHE A 77 2.34 4.79 10.78
C PHE A 77 1.10 5.68 10.56
N PRO A 78 0.04 5.13 9.94
CA PRO A 78 -1.24 5.83 9.83
C PRO A 78 -1.92 6.00 11.19
N ALA A 79 -2.87 6.94 11.26
CA ALA A 79 -3.58 7.25 12.51
C ALA A 79 -4.37 6.06 13.07
N ASP A 80 -4.94 5.23 12.20
CA ASP A 80 -5.66 4.00 12.58
C ASP A 80 -4.72 2.95 13.21
N PHE A 81 -3.49 2.80 12.68
CA PHE A 81 -2.47 1.96 13.29
C PHE A 81 -2.13 2.44 14.71
N ILE A 82 -1.87 3.74 14.88
CA ILE A 82 -1.52 4.33 16.16
C ILE A 82 -2.65 4.14 17.17
N ALA A 83 -3.89 4.42 16.79
CA ALA A 83 -5.05 4.31 17.66
C ALA A 83 -5.29 2.86 18.14
N LEU A 84 -5.23 1.87 17.24
CA LEU A 84 -5.42 0.47 17.59
C LEU A 84 -4.25 -0.08 18.40
N TYR A 85 -3.02 0.35 18.12
CA TYR A 85 -1.85 -0.02 18.88
C TYR A 85 -1.95 0.51 20.33
N GLN A 86 -2.22 1.79 20.51
CA GLN A 86 -2.40 2.41 21.84
C GLN A 86 -3.55 1.79 22.62
N SER A 87 -4.67 1.52 21.96
CA SER A 87 -5.80 0.82 22.59
C SER A 87 -5.41 -0.59 23.04
N GLY A 88 -4.69 -1.34 22.21
CA GLY A 88 -4.20 -2.67 22.56
C GLY A 88 -3.18 -2.67 23.71
N GLU A 89 -2.29 -1.68 23.70
CA GLU A 89 -1.30 -1.49 24.76
C GLU A 89 -1.98 -1.16 26.11
N ALA A 90 -3.01 -0.30 26.09
CA ALA A 90 -3.76 0.08 27.29
C ALA A 90 -4.65 -1.04 27.84
N THR A 91 -5.21 -1.88 26.96
CA THR A 91 -6.13 -2.97 27.36
C THR A 91 -5.44 -4.33 27.55
N GLY A 92 -4.15 -4.44 27.22
CA GLY A 92 -3.43 -5.71 27.21
C GLY A 92 -3.85 -6.67 26.08
N GLN A 93 -4.52 -6.16 25.05
CA GLN A 93 -4.98 -6.93 23.86
C GLN A 93 -4.21 -6.53 22.60
N LEU A 94 -2.91 -6.30 22.77
CA LEU A 94 -2.08 -5.79 21.68
C LEU A 94 -2.01 -6.76 20.49
N GLU A 95 -1.89 -8.07 20.78
CA GLU A 95 -1.81 -9.12 19.77
C GLU A 95 -3.08 -9.15 18.90
N ALA A 96 -4.26 -9.15 19.53
CA ALA A 96 -5.53 -9.18 18.81
C ALA A 96 -5.73 -7.94 17.93
N ASN A 97 -5.36 -6.76 18.44
CA ASN A 97 -5.45 -5.52 17.67
C ASN A 97 -4.46 -5.47 16.50
N LEU A 98 -3.26 -6.02 16.68
CA LEU A 98 -2.27 -6.12 15.60
C LEU A 98 -2.68 -7.12 14.52
N HIS A 99 -3.28 -8.26 14.87
CA HIS A 99 -3.86 -9.19 13.89
C HIS A 99 -4.99 -8.53 13.10
N ARG A 100 -5.84 -7.77 13.75
CA ARG A 100 -6.89 -7.00 13.10
C ARG A 100 -6.32 -5.97 12.12
N LEU A 101 -5.27 -5.25 12.53
CA LEU A 101 -4.55 -4.31 11.65
C LEU A 101 -3.92 -5.01 10.45
N ALA A 102 -3.27 -6.15 10.65
CA ALA A 102 -2.67 -6.94 9.58
C ALA A 102 -3.72 -7.32 8.53
N THR A 103 -4.85 -7.86 8.95
CA THR A 103 -5.97 -8.22 8.05
C THR A 103 -6.53 -7.00 7.32
N GLN A 104 -6.76 -5.90 8.02
CA GLN A 104 -7.30 -4.67 7.44
C GLN A 104 -6.38 -4.08 6.36
N TYR A 105 -5.07 -4.07 6.59
CA TYR A 105 -4.10 -3.59 5.61
C TYR A 105 -3.92 -4.55 4.45
N GLN A 106 -4.00 -5.85 4.68
CA GLN A 106 -3.97 -6.86 3.63
C GLN A 106 -5.18 -6.72 2.70
N ASP A 107 -6.37 -6.56 3.24
CA ASP A 107 -7.59 -6.32 2.46
C ASP A 107 -7.51 -5.01 1.66
N SER A 108 -6.95 -3.98 2.26
CA SER A 108 -6.75 -2.68 1.59
C SER A 108 -5.74 -2.79 0.43
N ALA A 109 -4.68 -3.57 0.61
CA ALA A 109 -3.71 -3.86 -0.44
C ALA A 109 -4.36 -4.64 -1.60
N LEU A 110 -5.15 -5.68 -1.31
CA LEU A 110 -5.85 -6.47 -2.33
C LEU A 110 -6.85 -5.62 -3.12
N ARG A 111 -7.59 -4.74 -2.47
CA ARG A 111 -8.52 -3.80 -3.16
C ARG A 111 -7.77 -2.88 -4.11
N ALA A 112 -6.61 -2.37 -3.72
CA ALA A 112 -5.79 -1.53 -4.60
C ALA A 112 -5.35 -2.28 -5.86
N LEU A 113 -4.98 -3.56 -5.75
CA LEU A 113 -4.66 -4.42 -6.90
C LEU A 113 -5.87 -4.66 -7.81
N THR A 114 -7.05 -4.91 -7.23
CA THR A 114 -8.28 -5.15 -8.00
C THR A 114 -8.63 -3.96 -8.89
N VAL A 115 -8.50 -2.74 -8.37
CA VAL A 115 -8.75 -1.51 -9.15
C VAL A 115 -7.78 -1.40 -10.33
N VAL A 116 -6.49 -1.65 -10.11
CA VAL A 116 -5.48 -1.61 -11.18
C VAL A 116 -5.76 -2.67 -12.24
N THR A 117 -6.11 -3.89 -11.83
CA THR A 117 -6.37 -5.01 -12.74
C THR A 117 -7.61 -4.79 -13.62
N LEU A 118 -8.64 -4.10 -13.11
CA LEU A 118 -9.83 -3.75 -13.87
C LEU A 118 -9.64 -2.53 -14.77
N LEU A 119 -8.91 -1.53 -14.31
CA LEU A 119 -8.76 -0.26 -15.02
C LEU A 119 -7.79 -0.37 -16.21
N TYR A 120 -6.73 -1.18 -16.08
CA TYR A 120 -5.68 -1.32 -17.08
C TYR A 120 -6.20 -1.86 -18.42
N PRO A 121 -6.95 -2.98 -18.51
CA PRO A 121 -7.50 -3.47 -19.77
C PRO A 121 -8.54 -2.52 -20.37
N ALA A 122 -9.34 -1.84 -19.55
CA ALA A 122 -10.30 -0.86 -20.03
C ALA A 122 -9.61 0.34 -20.72
N LEU A 123 -8.52 0.82 -20.14
CA LEU A 123 -7.73 1.92 -20.69
C LEU A 123 -7.01 1.53 -21.98
N LEU A 124 -6.45 0.31 -22.04
CA LEU A 124 -5.87 -0.24 -23.26
C LEU A 124 -6.93 -0.37 -24.37
N PHE A 125 -8.12 -0.89 -24.04
CA PHE A 125 -9.20 -1.02 -25.01
C PHE A 125 -9.61 0.34 -25.58
N LEU A 126 -9.73 1.36 -24.73
CA LEU A 126 -10.10 2.72 -25.13
C LEU A 126 -9.01 3.35 -26.02
N LEU A 127 -7.73 3.09 -25.75
CA LEU A 127 -6.62 3.55 -26.56
C LEU A 127 -6.64 2.91 -27.96
N VAL A 128 -6.85 1.58 -28.02
CA VAL A 128 -6.95 0.86 -29.31
C VAL A 128 -8.19 1.32 -30.09
N ALA A 129 -9.33 1.44 -29.44
CA ALA A 129 -10.56 1.93 -30.10
C ALA A 129 -10.38 3.36 -30.63
N GLY A 130 -9.72 4.23 -29.88
CA GLY A 130 -9.40 5.60 -30.31
C GLY A 130 -8.48 5.66 -31.54
N THR A 131 -7.45 4.80 -31.59
CA THR A 131 -6.56 4.73 -32.78
C THR A 131 -7.27 4.20 -34.00
N VAL A 132 -8.12 3.19 -33.87
CA VAL A 132 -8.93 2.64 -34.98
C VAL A 132 -9.93 3.68 -35.49
N ALA A 133 -10.62 4.37 -34.57
CA ALA A 133 -11.56 5.44 -34.96
C ALA A 133 -10.84 6.59 -35.69
N TYR A 134 -9.67 7.00 -35.23
CA TYR A 134 -8.86 8.02 -35.89
C TYR A 134 -8.46 7.60 -37.31
N GLN A 135 -8.00 6.35 -37.49
CA GLN A 135 -7.65 5.82 -38.83
C GLN A 135 -8.87 5.77 -39.75
N ALA A 136 -10.01 5.30 -39.27
CA ALA A 136 -11.24 5.24 -40.04
C ALA A 136 -11.65 6.64 -40.54
N ILE A 137 -11.64 7.65 -39.68
CA ILE A 137 -11.97 9.03 -40.06
C ILE A 137 -10.99 9.56 -41.13
N THR A 138 -9.70 9.28 -40.97
CA THR A 138 -8.67 9.74 -41.93
C THR A 138 -8.85 9.13 -43.30
N ILE A 139 -9.17 7.83 -43.38
CA ILE A 139 -9.45 7.12 -44.65
C ILE A 139 -10.72 7.68 -45.30
N TYR A 140 -11.80 7.87 -44.54
CA TYR A 140 -13.05 8.42 -45.05
C TYR A 140 -12.88 9.85 -45.60
N ARG A 141 -12.13 10.69 -44.91
CA ARG A 141 -11.83 12.07 -45.38
C ARG A 141 -11.02 12.04 -46.71
N GLY A 142 -10.04 11.13 -46.84
CA GLY A 142 -9.28 10.95 -48.05
C GLY A 142 -10.15 10.51 -49.23
N TYR A 143 -11.08 9.59 -48.97
CA TYR A 143 -12.02 9.09 -49.98
C TYR A 143 -12.98 10.18 -50.47
N LEU A 144 -13.54 10.98 -49.57
CA LEU A 144 -14.43 12.10 -49.91
C LEU A 144 -13.73 13.21 -50.70
N THR A 145 -12.48 13.52 -50.36
CA THR A 145 -11.68 14.51 -51.15
C THR A 145 -11.34 14.02 -52.55
N MET A 146 -11.16 12.70 -52.73
CA MET A 146 -10.91 12.12 -54.06
C MET A 146 -12.17 12.15 -54.96
N LEU A 147 -13.34 11.85 -54.36
CA LEU A 147 -14.62 11.94 -55.07
C LEU A 147 -14.98 13.38 -55.45
N GLY A 148 -14.70 14.36 -54.59
CA GLY A 148 -14.92 15.77 -54.91
C GLY A 148 -14.09 16.28 -56.07
N LYS A 149 -12.87 15.78 -56.26
CA LYS A 149 -11.99 16.12 -57.41
C LYS A 149 -12.38 15.46 -58.73
N LEU A 150 -13.16 14.38 -58.69
CA LEU A 150 -13.67 13.69 -59.88
C LEU A 150 -15.00 14.27 -60.39
N ALA A 151 -15.64 15.12 -59.58
CA ALA A 151 -16.92 15.77 -59.88
C ALA A 151 -16.79 17.18 -60.45
N GLU A 152 -15.55 17.73 -60.51
CA GLU A 152 -15.20 18.98 -61.25
C GLU A 152 -14.62 18.63 -62.63
#